data_a02bd29ca62b57031e9b3992ca6c58e9
#
_entry.id   a02bd29ca62b57031e9b3992ca6c58e9
#
_cell.length_a   1.000
_cell.length_b   1.000
_cell.length_c   1.000
_cell.angle_alpha   90.00
_cell.angle_beta   90.00
_cell.angle_gamma   90.00
#
_symmetry.space_group_name_H-M   'P 1'
#
loop_
_entity.id
_entity.type
_entity.pdbx_description
1 polymer ?
#
loop_
_entity_poly.entity_id
_entity_poly.type
_entity_poly.pdbx_seq_one_letter_code
_entity_poly.pdbx_strand_id
1 'polypeptide(L)'
;MNFNLLPAAQLELDEAVQWYEAQSPGLGERFLVETVHAFGLIQQFPAAWHPLSANTRRCRLKRFPYGVIYAIENNNILVIALAHLHREPGYWSERVG
;
A
#
# COMPACT_ATOMS: atom_id res chain seq x y z
N MET A 1 17.57 -5.35 4.02
CA MET A 1 16.13 -5.57 3.82
C MET A 1 15.72 -4.96 2.49
N ASN A 2 15.12 -5.76 1.60
CA ASN A 2 14.59 -5.27 0.34
C ASN A 2 13.15 -4.80 0.52
N PHE A 3 12.78 -3.79 -0.27
CA PHE A 3 11.43 -3.27 -0.30
C PHE A 3 10.99 -3.17 -1.76
N ASN A 4 9.98 -3.93 -2.13
CA ASN A 4 9.51 -4.00 -3.51
C ASN A 4 7.98 -3.95 -3.56
N LEU A 5 7.46 -3.56 -4.73
CA LEU A 5 6.03 -3.63 -5.00
C LEU A 5 5.77 -4.69 -6.05
N LEU A 6 4.70 -5.46 -5.86
CA LEU A 6 4.20 -6.29 -6.95
C LEU A 6 3.75 -5.39 -8.11
N PRO A 7 3.85 -5.86 -9.37
CA PRO A 7 3.34 -5.10 -10.51
C PRO A 7 1.88 -4.66 -10.33
N ALA A 8 1.03 -5.51 -9.76
CA ALA A 8 -0.37 -5.15 -9.51
C ALA A 8 -0.48 -4.01 -8.51
N ALA A 9 0.36 -3.98 -7.48
CA ALA A 9 0.37 -2.90 -6.50
C ALA A 9 0.86 -1.59 -7.12
N GLN A 10 1.89 -1.66 -7.96
CA GLN A 10 2.38 -0.48 -8.68
C GLN A 10 1.31 0.12 -9.57
N LEU A 11 0.58 -0.75 -10.29
CA LEU A 11 -0.51 -0.30 -11.15
C LEU A 11 -1.61 0.38 -10.33
N GLU A 12 -1.97 -0.20 -9.20
CA GLU A 12 -2.98 0.41 -8.30
C GLU A 12 -2.54 1.79 -7.81
N LEU A 13 -1.26 1.93 -7.48
CA LEU A 13 -0.72 3.22 -7.07
C LEU A 13 -0.83 4.23 -8.22
N ASP A 14 -0.38 3.85 -9.41
CA ASP A 14 -0.38 4.74 -10.57
C ASP A 14 -1.81 5.17 -10.92
N GLU A 15 -2.75 4.25 -10.91
CA GLU A 15 -4.15 4.55 -11.21
C GLU A 15 -4.77 5.47 -10.17
N ALA A 16 -4.46 5.26 -8.89
CA ALA A 16 -4.97 6.12 -7.83
C ALA A 16 -4.43 7.54 -7.94
N VAL A 17 -3.13 7.68 -8.24
CA VAL A 17 -2.51 9.00 -8.46
C VAL A 17 -3.22 9.73 -9.59
N GLN A 18 -3.45 9.06 -10.71
CA GLN A 18 -4.12 9.65 -11.85
C GLN A 18 -5.55 10.06 -11.53
N TRP A 19 -6.28 9.21 -10.80
CA TRP A 19 -7.65 9.49 -10.43
C TRP A 19 -7.74 10.74 -9.55
N TYR A 20 -6.88 10.85 -8.53
CA TYR A 20 -6.89 12.01 -7.65
C TYR A 20 -6.46 13.28 -8.38
N GLU A 21 -5.48 13.18 -9.26
CA GLU A 21 -5.04 14.35 -10.04
C GLU A 21 -6.16 14.86 -10.95
N ALA A 22 -6.98 13.96 -11.49
CA ALA A 22 -8.13 14.34 -12.29
C ALA A 22 -9.22 15.04 -11.47
N GLN A 23 -9.30 14.76 -10.16
CA GLN A 23 -10.27 15.42 -9.28
C GLN A 23 -9.85 16.85 -8.93
N SER A 24 -8.56 17.08 -8.72
CA SER A 24 -8.05 18.40 -8.36
C SER A 24 -6.56 18.48 -8.64
N PRO A 25 -6.07 19.53 -9.30
CA PRO A 25 -4.63 19.68 -9.56
C PRO A 25 -3.82 19.61 -8.26
N GLY A 26 -2.77 18.79 -8.27
CA GLY A 26 -1.89 18.60 -7.12
C GLY A 26 -2.34 17.52 -6.15
N LEU A 27 -3.57 17.03 -6.26
CA LEU A 27 -4.07 16.03 -5.32
C LEU A 27 -3.41 14.67 -5.54
N GLY A 28 -3.11 14.31 -6.79
CA GLY A 28 -2.36 13.09 -7.10
C GLY A 28 -0.98 13.10 -6.47
N GLU A 29 -0.29 14.23 -6.51
CA GLU A 29 1.01 14.37 -5.88
C GLU A 29 0.91 14.20 -4.36
N ARG A 30 -0.11 14.78 -3.73
CA ARG A 30 -0.31 14.62 -2.28
C ARG A 30 -0.55 13.16 -1.91
N PHE A 31 -1.32 12.44 -2.72
CA PHE A 31 -1.54 11.01 -2.50
C PHE A 31 -0.23 10.24 -2.60
N LEU A 32 0.57 10.52 -3.63
CA LEU A 32 1.85 9.87 -3.83
C LEU A 32 2.80 10.14 -2.67
N VAL A 33 2.90 11.39 -2.24
CA VAL A 33 3.78 11.77 -1.12
C VAL A 33 3.39 11.03 0.15
N GLU A 34 2.09 10.98 0.46
CA GLU A 34 1.65 10.27 1.66
C GLU A 34 1.90 8.76 1.56
N THR A 35 1.73 8.18 0.36
CA THR A 35 2.01 6.76 0.14
C THR A 35 3.49 6.46 0.33
N VAL A 36 4.38 7.28 -0.23
CA VAL A 36 5.82 7.10 -0.08
C VAL A 36 6.23 7.26 1.39
N HIS A 37 5.61 8.19 2.10
CA HIS A 37 5.84 8.35 3.54
C HIS A 37 5.43 7.06 4.29
N ALA A 38 4.29 6.47 3.94
CA ALA A 38 3.86 5.21 4.53
C ALA A 38 4.85 4.08 4.24
N PHE A 39 5.42 4.03 3.02
CA PHE A 39 6.46 3.05 2.70
C PHE A 39 7.67 3.19 3.64
N GLY A 40 8.06 4.43 3.92
CA GLY A 40 9.17 4.68 4.86
C GLY A 40 8.86 4.20 6.27
N LEU A 41 7.64 4.43 6.74
CA LEU A 41 7.20 3.96 8.05
C LEU A 41 7.15 2.43 8.12
N ILE A 42 6.72 1.77 7.06
CA ILE A 42 6.69 0.30 6.98
C ILE A 42 8.10 -0.26 7.06
N GLN A 43 9.05 0.35 6.35
CA GLN A 43 10.44 -0.09 6.38
C GLN A 43 11.06 0.09 7.75
N GLN A 44 10.71 1.18 8.43
CA GLN A 44 11.24 1.50 9.74
C GLN A 44 10.64 0.62 10.84
N PHE A 45 9.33 0.34 10.76
CA PHE A 45 8.60 -0.40 11.78
C PHE A 45 7.69 -1.47 11.14
N PRO A 46 8.27 -2.50 10.50
CA PRO A 46 7.45 -3.43 9.70
C PRO A 46 6.42 -4.22 10.52
N ALA A 47 6.66 -4.43 11.80
CA ALA A 47 5.76 -5.20 12.65
C ALA A 47 4.75 -4.34 13.42
N ALA A 48 4.75 -3.01 13.20
CA ALA A 48 3.91 -2.10 13.98
C ALA A 48 2.47 -2.00 13.45
N TRP A 49 2.22 -2.40 12.21
CA TRP A 49 0.94 -2.14 11.55
C TRP A 49 -0.03 -3.30 11.72
N HIS A 50 -1.29 -3.05 11.38
CA HIS A 50 -2.39 -3.97 11.65
C HIS A 50 -2.20 -5.31 10.92
N PRO A 51 -2.11 -6.44 11.63
CA PRO A 51 -1.98 -7.74 11.00
C PRO A 51 -3.28 -8.16 10.32
N LEU A 52 -3.15 -8.71 9.11
CA LEU A 52 -4.27 -9.26 8.35
C LEU A 52 -4.20 -10.78 8.27
N SER A 53 -2.99 -11.34 8.34
CA SER A 53 -2.74 -12.78 8.36
C SER A 53 -1.40 -13.01 9.06
N ALA A 54 -0.90 -14.25 9.01
CA ALA A 54 0.36 -14.61 9.65
C ALA A 54 1.54 -13.76 9.16
N ASN A 55 1.54 -13.39 7.88
CA ASN A 55 2.66 -12.65 7.29
C ASN A 55 2.26 -11.39 6.52
N THR A 56 0.99 -10.98 6.57
CA THR A 56 0.55 -9.75 5.90
C THR A 56 0.03 -8.73 6.90
N ARG A 57 0.25 -7.47 6.59
CA ARG A 57 -0.17 -6.33 7.41
C ARG A 57 -0.69 -5.22 6.55
N ARG A 58 -1.40 -4.28 7.16
CA ARG A 58 -1.94 -3.11 6.47
C ARG A 58 -1.55 -1.84 7.22
N CYS A 59 -0.94 -0.90 6.48
CA CYS A 59 -0.67 0.46 6.95
C CYS A 59 -1.65 1.40 6.27
N ARG A 60 -2.60 1.96 7.02
CA ARG A 60 -3.60 2.88 6.46
C ARG A 60 -3.00 4.26 6.26
N LEU A 61 -3.37 4.90 5.14
CA LEU A 61 -3.06 6.30 4.93
C LEU A 61 -3.96 7.17 5.83
N LYS A 62 -3.48 8.36 6.19
CA LYS A 62 -4.23 9.23 7.10
C LYS A 62 -5.31 10.04 6.40
N ARG A 63 -5.00 10.58 5.23
CA ARG A 63 -5.87 11.54 4.53
C ARG A 63 -6.60 10.95 3.34
N PHE A 64 -6.30 9.71 2.98
CA PHE A 64 -6.92 9.05 1.83
C PHE A 64 -7.45 7.70 2.28
N PRO A 65 -8.59 7.26 1.72
CA PRO A 65 -9.22 5.99 2.12
C PRO A 65 -8.51 4.79 1.47
N TYR A 66 -7.21 4.69 1.66
CA TYR A 66 -6.37 3.62 1.13
C TYR A 66 -5.50 3.03 2.23
N GLY A 67 -5.12 1.78 2.04
CA GLY A 67 -4.13 1.11 2.86
C GLY A 67 -3.07 0.46 2.01
N VAL A 68 -1.85 0.45 2.53
CA VAL A 68 -0.74 -0.29 1.94
C VAL A 68 -0.74 -1.68 2.56
N ILE A 69 -0.99 -2.69 1.74
CA ILE A 69 -0.98 -4.10 2.19
C ILE A 69 0.36 -4.69 1.79
N TYR A 70 1.07 -5.26 2.74
CA TYR A 70 2.41 -5.78 2.51
C TYR A 70 2.64 -7.10 3.25
N ALA A 71 3.58 -7.87 2.75
CA ALA A 71 4.02 -9.12 3.37
C ALA A 71 5.47 -8.97 3.84
N ILE A 72 5.79 -9.65 4.93
CA ILE A 72 7.16 -9.73 5.45
C ILE A 72 7.63 -11.16 5.23
N GLU A 73 8.65 -11.37 4.43
CA GLU A 73 9.21 -12.69 4.14
C GLU A 73 10.73 -12.61 4.14
N ASN A 74 11.38 -13.46 4.92
CA ASN A 74 12.83 -13.54 4.97
C ASN A 74 13.50 -12.16 5.14
N ASN A 75 12.94 -11.35 6.02
CA ASN A 75 13.42 -10.00 6.30
C ASN A 75 13.30 -9.03 5.11
N ASN A 76 12.47 -9.37 4.13
CA ASN A 76 12.13 -8.51 3.00
C ASN A 76 10.68 -8.08 3.10
N ILE A 77 10.37 -6.91 2.53
CA ILE A 77 9.02 -6.38 2.48
C ILE A 77 8.55 -6.32 1.03
N LEU A 78 7.39 -6.93 0.78
CA LEU A 78 6.76 -6.91 -0.53
C LEU A 78 5.39 -6.25 -0.40
N VAL A 79 5.19 -5.14 -1.10
CA VAL A 79 3.87 -4.49 -1.15
C VAL A 79 2.97 -5.28 -2.09
N ILE A 80 1.89 -5.80 -1.54
CA ILE A 80 0.94 -6.66 -2.25
C ILE A 80 -0.13 -5.84 -2.96
N ALA A 81 -0.57 -4.75 -2.33
CA ALA A 81 -1.66 -3.94 -2.87
C ALA A 81 -1.66 -2.53 -2.30
N LEU A 82 -2.12 -1.57 -3.10
CA LEU A 82 -2.63 -0.28 -2.66
C LEU A 82 -4.15 -0.40 -2.72
N ALA A 83 -4.78 -0.66 -1.57
CA ALA A 83 -6.17 -1.04 -1.52
C ALA A 83 -7.04 0.09 -1.01
N HIS A 84 -8.04 0.49 -1.81
CA HIS A 84 -9.10 1.37 -1.32
C HIS A 84 -9.83 0.63 -0.18
N LEU A 85 -10.07 1.33 0.93
CA LEU A 85 -10.63 0.70 2.14
C LEU A 85 -12.04 0.16 1.95
N HIS A 86 -12.77 0.63 0.96
CA HIS A 86 -14.13 0.16 0.66
C HIS A 86 -14.15 -0.95 -0.39
N ARG A 87 -13.00 -1.36 -0.85
CA ARG A 87 -12.91 -2.48 -1.78
C ARG A 87 -13.15 -3.79 -1.05
N GLU A 88 -13.58 -4.82 -1.79
CA GLU A 88 -13.86 -6.15 -1.21
C GLU A 88 -12.67 -6.64 -0.40
N PRO A 89 -12.88 -7.01 0.87
CA PRO A 89 -11.79 -7.50 1.71
C PRO A 89 -11.15 -8.74 1.11
N GLY A 90 -9.81 -8.78 1.11
CA GLY A 90 -9.08 -9.93 0.62
C GLY A 90 -9.00 -10.09 -0.88
N TYR A 91 -9.44 -9.09 -1.68
CA TYR A 91 -9.36 -9.19 -3.14
C TYR A 91 -7.93 -9.44 -3.64
N TRP A 92 -6.95 -9.07 -2.85
CA TRP A 92 -5.53 -9.21 -3.14
C TRP A 92 -4.97 -10.58 -2.73
N SER A 93 -5.77 -11.43 -2.08
CA SER A 93 -5.29 -12.66 -1.42
C SER A 93 -4.56 -13.61 -2.36
N GLU A 94 -4.99 -13.70 -3.62
CA GLU A 94 -4.37 -14.58 -4.61
C GLU A 94 -2.99 -14.11 -5.05
N ARG A 95 -2.62 -12.87 -4.71
CA ARG A 95 -1.30 -12.32 -5.04
C ARG A 95 -0.22 -12.85 -4.11
N VAL A 96 -0.63 -13.42 -2.98
CA VAL A 96 0.27 -13.95 -1.95
C VAL A 96 0.24 -15.46 -2.10
N GLY A 97 1.27 -16.00 -2.67
CA GLY A 97 1.35 -17.39 -3.04
C GLY A 97 1.35 -18.41 -1.93
#